data_f1aedd0ba522c6ec452284fc89092dd7
#
_entry.id   f1aedd0ba522c6ec452284fc89092dd7
#
_cell.length_a   1.000
_cell.length_b   1.000
_cell.length_c   1.000
_cell.angle_alpha   90.00
_cell.angle_beta   90.00
_cell.angle_gamma   90.00
#
_symmetry.space_group_name_H-M   'P 1'
#
loop_
_entity.id
_entity.type
_entity.pdbx_description
1 polymer ?
#
loop_
_entity_poly.entity_id
_entity_poly.type
_entity_poly.pdbx_seq_one_letter_code
_entity_poly.pdbx_strand_id
1 'polypeptide(L)'
;MGPVSNLFALLALSSGGLATLTAARLGDLLDIVTLDIAPLVTEVVTTTYPATTPTTYTTSTYDTGCQCYYSTIYWWTPHPHHSHPYPTTSEPTAPATTVTVTKTTTVPTTTTVTATATVTAPCTPSLTCDKYGYLIQNVTLFQVDLSSGRFTQIANHLGDDTPINAIAYNTLDNLLYARQQGGSELIRIGSDGSTEVVTTFPDTNSANVGDIDTDGYYWYGSGGNTWHQLDLRPGSSTYGTLLSNGTADTLGLGIADWAYVPVGGPYLYSAALNPASVGGTSLVRFSLETKTWEVVQRYPRIGGNTWGAVYGINNGTLYASDNTNGQIWAFPIEGGAAYLASQGPVSPGLNDGARCVLNLDVN
;
A
#
# COMPACT_ATOMS: atom_id res chain seq x y z
N MET A 1 -5.11 42.88 36.11
CA MET A 1 -4.18 41.92 35.50
C MET A 1 -4.68 40.53 35.88
N GLY A 2 -5.49 39.95 35.02
CA GLY A 2 -5.98 38.56 35.20
C GLY A 2 -4.99 37.58 34.63
N PRO A 3 -4.93 36.34 35.11
CA PRO A 3 -3.98 35.34 34.61
C PRO A 3 -4.32 34.94 33.18
N VAL A 4 -3.34 34.95 32.34
CA VAL A 4 -3.42 34.39 30.98
C VAL A 4 -3.44 32.88 31.13
N SER A 5 -4.61 32.26 30.92
CA SER A 5 -4.73 30.82 30.90
C SER A 5 -4.22 30.29 29.56
N ASN A 6 -3.24 29.43 29.60
CA ASN A 6 -2.70 28.78 28.41
C ASN A 6 -3.74 27.80 27.79
N LEU A 7 -4.00 27.98 26.53
CA LEU A 7 -4.85 27.10 25.77
C LEU A 7 -4.04 25.85 25.34
N PHE A 8 -4.39 24.68 25.85
CA PHE A 8 -3.87 23.44 25.37
C PHE A 8 -4.90 22.80 24.41
N ALA A 9 -4.50 22.62 23.16
CA ALA A 9 -5.26 21.82 22.21
C ALA A 9 -4.72 20.40 22.26
N LEU A 10 -5.59 19.43 22.51
CA LEU A 10 -5.26 18.01 22.44
C LEU A 10 -5.74 17.48 21.09
N LEU A 11 -4.82 17.01 20.29
CA LEU A 11 -5.12 16.32 19.04
C LEU A 11 -5.18 14.83 19.35
N ALA A 12 -6.34 14.21 19.17
CA ALA A 12 -6.49 12.77 19.25
C ALA A 12 -6.66 12.22 17.81
N LEU A 13 -5.70 11.43 17.36
CA LEU A 13 -5.80 10.69 16.11
C LEU A 13 -6.47 9.34 16.43
N SER A 14 -7.60 9.05 15.78
CA SER A 14 -8.18 7.73 15.80
C SER A 14 -7.78 6.97 14.54
N SER A 15 -7.69 5.65 14.63
CA SER A 15 -7.30 4.74 13.55
C SER A 15 -8.26 4.72 12.34
N GLY A 16 -9.03 5.77 12.13
CA GLY A 16 -9.98 5.91 11.02
C GLY A 16 -9.86 7.23 10.26
N GLY A 17 -8.74 7.96 10.40
CA GLY A 17 -8.53 9.21 9.66
C GLY A 17 -9.33 10.41 10.16
N LEU A 18 -10.09 10.27 11.24
CA LEU A 18 -10.81 11.38 11.86
C LEU A 18 -9.95 12.00 12.96
N ALA A 19 -9.51 13.24 12.77
CA ALA A 19 -8.84 13.99 13.81
C ALA A 19 -9.85 14.95 14.46
N THR A 20 -10.15 14.72 15.72
CA THR A 20 -10.99 15.63 16.50
C THR A 20 -10.09 16.53 17.32
N LEU A 21 -10.11 17.81 17.02
CA LEU A 21 -9.44 18.82 17.81
C LEU A 21 -10.38 19.30 18.92
N THR A 22 -10.13 18.88 20.15
CA THR A 22 -10.89 19.37 21.30
C THR A 22 -10.12 20.49 21.94
N ALA A 23 -10.61 21.71 21.87
CA ALA A 23 -10.06 22.83 22.58
C ALA A 23 -10.55 22.82 24.04
N ALA A 24 -9.63 22.85 24.99
CA ALA A 24 -9.98 23.01 26.39
C ALA A 24 -10.52 24.41 26.64
N ARG A 25 -11.49 24.50 27.52
CA ARG A 25 -12.31 25.68 27.84
C ARG A 25 -11.48 26.90 28.18
N LEU A 26 -11.72 27.98 27.47
CA LEU A 26 -11.32 29.32 27.85
C LEU A 26 -12.60 30.17 28.02
N GLY A 27 -13.10 30.34 29.23
CA GLY A 27 -14.33 31.06 29.45
C GLY A 27 -15.56 30.45 28.76
N ASP A 28 -16.55 31.23 28.38
CA ASP A 28 -17.81 30.79 27.81
C ASP A 28 -17.76 30.49 26.31
N LEU A 29 -16.55 30.28 25.70
CA LEU A 29 -16.36 30.01 24.28
C LEU A 29 -15.89 28.58 24.10
N LEU A 30 -16.84 27.68 23.87
CA LEU A 30 -16.60 26.30 23.51
C LEU A 30 -16.78 26.15 21.97
N ASP A 31 -15.65 26.05 21.26
CA ASP A 31 -15.70 25.72 19.84
C ASP A 31 -14.98 24.41 19.58
N ILE A 32 -15.69 23.46 19.04
CA ILE A 32 -15.16 22.19 18.57
C ILE A 32 -14.85 22.37 17.09
N VAL A 33 -13.58 22.23 16.72
CA VAL A 33 -13.19 22.13 15.33
C VAL A 33 -12.97 20.64 15.04
N THR A 34 -13.82 20.07 14.24
CA THR A 34 -13.63 18.73 13.74
C THR A 34 -12.88 18.82 12.41
N LEU A 35 -11.71 18.23 12.36
CA LEU A 35 -10.93 18.12 11.16
C LEU A 35 -11.09 16.70 10.67
N ASP A 36 -11.72 16.54 9.52
CA ASP A 36 -11.79 15.27 8.84
C ASP A 36 -10.57 15.16 7.93
N ILE A 37 -9.63 14.30 8.29
CA ILE A 37 -8.45 14.03 7.47
C ILE A 37 -8.72 12.71 6.75
N ALA A 38 -9.54 12.76 5.72
CA ALA A 38 -9.58 11.67 4.76
C ALA A 38 -8.30 11.73 3.90
N PRO A 39 -7.75 10.61 3.47
CA PRO A 39 -6.48 10.58 2.72
C PRO A 39 -6.50 11.39 1.42
N LEU A 40 -7.62 11.95 1.02
CA LEU A 40 -7.78 12.63 -0.28
C LEU A 40 -8.53 13.97 -0.24
N VAL A 41 -9.15 14.37 0.87
CA VAL A 41 -9.89 15.65 0.90
C VAL A 41 -9.78 16.27 2.28
N THR A 42 -9.17 17.42 2.35
CA THR A 42 -9.19 18.24 3.56
C THR A 42 -10.26 19.30 3.39
N GLU A 43 -11.40 19.14 4.01
CA GLU A 43 -12.38 20.22 4.14
C GLU A 43 -12.03 21.05 5.37
N VAL A 44 -11.60 22.28 5.14
CA VAL A 44 -11.28 23.21 6.22
C VAL A 44 -12.49 24.06 6.50
N VAL A 45 -13.16 23.82 7.60
CA VAL A 45 -14.24 24.70 8.07
C VAL A 45 -13.63 25.90 8.79
N THR A 46 -13.67 27.03 8.14
CA THR A 46 -13.26 28.30 8.76
C THR A 46 -14.49 29.03 9.28
N THR A 47 -14.56 29.19 10.60
CA THR A 47 -15.60 30.04 11.20
C THR A 47 -15.03 31.45 11.39
N THR A 48 -15.56 32.41 10.70
CA THR A 48 -15.18 33.84 10.80
C THR A 48 -16.14 34.58 11.71
N TYR A 49 -15.60 35.27 12.69
CA TYR A 49 -16.33 36.28 13.47
C TYR A 49 -16.09 37.69 12.92
N PRO A 50 -17.09 38.58 12.99
CA PRO A 50 -17.02 39.85 12.27
C PRO A 50 -16.06 40.82 12.94
N ALA A 51 -15.16 41.31 12.21
CA ALA A 51 -14.40 42.53 12.13
C ALA A 51 -12.90 42.31 11.96
N THR A 52 -12.44 42.80 10.85
CA THR A 52 -11.07 42.84 10.31
C THR A 52 -10.62 41.58 9.61
N THR A 53 -10.47 41.70 8.31
CA THR A 53 -10.17 40.69 7.32
C THR A 53 -8.98 39.81 7.68
N PRO A 54 -9.16 38.54 8.06
CA PRO A 54 -8.07 37.60 8.07
C PRO A 54 -7.84 37.15 6.63
N THR A 55 -6.63 37.26 6.14
CA THR A 55 -6.28 36.74 4.85
C THR A 55 -5.71 35.33 5.07
N THR A 56 -6.57 34.34 4.98
CA THR A 56 -6.12 32.95 4.89
C THR A 56 -6.07 32.55 3.42
N TYR A 57 -4.99 31.92 3.01
CA TYR A 57 -4.96 31.22 1.75
C TYR A 57 -4.44 29.81 1.95
N THR A 58 -5.01 28.89 1.22
CA THR A 58 -4.65 27.47 1.24
C THR A 58 -3.95 27.14 -0.06
N THR A 59 -2.78 26.54 0.04
CA THR A 59 -2.10 25.94 -1.12
C THR A 59 -2.14 24.44 -0.99
N SER A 60 -2.54 23.76 -2.04
CA SER A 60 -2.44 22.31 -2.12
C SER A 60 -1.29 21.97 -3.05
N THR A 61 -0.38 21.14 -2.60
CA THR A 61 0.77 20.69 -3.37
C THR A 61 0.73 19.16 -3.44
N TYR A 62 0.92 18.62 -4.63
CA TYR A 62 1.07 17.18 -4.81
C TYR A 62 2.54 16.81 -4.64
N ASP A 63 2.83 15.90 -3.72
CA ASP A 63 4.16 15.35 -3.52
C ASP A 63 4.25 14.02 -4.27
N THR A 64 5.11 13.97 -5.27
CA THR A 64 5.33 12.78 -6.09
C THR A 64 6.10 11.68 -5.38
N GLY A 65 6.80 12.00 -4.29
CA GLY A 65 7.55 11.04 -3.50
C GLY A 65 6.66 10.19 -2.59
N CYS A 66 5.59 10.79 -2.06
CA CYS A 66 4.61 10.08 -1.24
C CYS A 66 3.27 9.87 -1.95
N GLN A 67 3.11 10.40 -3.16
CA GLN A 67 1.88 10.39 -3.95
C GLN A 67 0.65 10.90 -3.18
N CYS A 68 0.87 11.88 -2.36
CA CYS A 68 -0.15 12.48 -1.51
C CYS A 68 -0.30 13.97 -1.81
N TYR A 69 -1.51 14.49 -1.61
CA TYR A 69 -1.74 15.92 -1.56
C TYR A 69 -1.58 16.39 -0.14
N TYR A 70 -0.86 17.47 0.06
CA TYR A 70 -0.87 18.19 1.33
C TYR A 70 -1.34 19.62 1.11
N SER A 71 -2.11 20.13 2.06
CA SER A 71 -2.60 21.47 2.05
C SER A 71 -1.93 22.27 3.16
N THR A 72 -1.29 23.35 2.80
CA THR A 72 -0.72 24.31 3.75
C THR A 72 -1.61 25.54 3.83
N ILE A 73 -2.07 25.85 5.02
CA ILE A 73 -2.89 27.02 5.27
C ILE A 73 -2.00 28.08 5.87
N TYR A 74 -1.89 29.19 5.17
CA TYR A 74 -1.16 30.36 5.63
C TYR A 74 -2.12 31.39 6.18
N TRP A 75 -1.73 32.01 7.28
CA TRP A 75 -2.46 33.13 7.85
C TRP A 75 -1.53 34.16 8.43
N TRP A 76 -2.05 35.34 8.42
CA TRP A 76 -1.31 36.49 8.83
C TRP A 76 -1.91 37.06 10.11
N THR A 77 -1.08 37.26 11.11
CA THR A 77 -1.44 38.04 12.31
C THR A 77 -0.66 39.34 12.30
N PRO A 78 -1.32 40.49 12.46
CA PRO A 78 -0.58 41.72 12.64
C PRO A 78 0.09 41.71 14.02
N HIS A 79 1.41 41.61 14.01
CA HIS A 79 2.21 41.85 15.20
C HIS A 79 2.97 43.16 15.06
N PRO A 80 3.07 43.97 16.11
CA PRO A 80 4.04 45.05 16.14
C PRO A 80 5.44 44.48 16.32
N HIS A 81 6.31 44.90 15.44
CA HIS A 81 7.71 44.62 15.26
C HIS A 81 8.50 44.05 16.45
N HIS A 82 9.13 42.90 16.24
CA HIS A 82 10.50 42.61 16.63
C HIS A 82 11.11 41.56 15.75
N SER A 83 12.22 41.93 15.11
CA SER A 83 13.02 41.10 14.22
C SER A 83 14.05 40.32 15.01
N HIS A 84 14.21 39.00 14.74
CA HIS A 84 15.45 38.29 14.95
C HIS A 84 15.58 37.09 13.99
N PRO A 85 16.82 36.75 13.54
CA PRO A 85 17.06 35.83 12.47
C PRO A 85 17.27 34.39 12.96
N TYR A 86 17.00 33.46 12.07
CA TYR A 86 17.12 32.02 12.27
C TYR A 86 18.48 31.46 11.95
N PRO A 87 18.87 30.35 12.56
CA PRO A 87 19.84 29.44 11.99
C PRO A 87 19.17 28.17 11.46
N THR A 88 19.56 27.84 10.27
CA THR A 88 19.26 26.59 9.57
C THR A 88 20.26 25.52 9.91
N THR A 89 19.81 24.29 10.18
CA THR A 89 20.56 23.07 9.85
C THR A 89 19.55 21.95 9.63
N SER A 90 19.63 21.35 8.47
CA SER A 90 18.76 20.27 8.03
C SER A 90 19.54 18.98 7.93
N GLU A 91 19.03 17.95 8.52
CA GLU A 91 19.36 16.55 8.20
C GLU A 91 18.15 15.95 7.46
N PRO A 92 18.34 15.14 6.42
CA PRO A 92 17.22 14.66 5.60
C PRO A 92 16.47 13.54 6.33
N THR A 93 15.37 13.90 6.94
CA THR A 93 14.34 12.96 7.37
C THR A 93 13.33 12.80 6.24
N ALA A 94 12.74 11.61 6.13
CA ALA A 94 11.71 11.28 5.15
C ALA A 94 10.68 12.41 5.02
N PRO A 95 10.17 12.70 3.83
CA PRO A 95 9.28 13.83 3.60
C PRO A 95 8.00 13.64 4.43
N ALA A 96 7.85 14.45 5.44
CA ALA A 96 6.69 14.47 6.27
C ALA A 96 5.69 15.49 5.70
N THR A 97 4.47 15.06 5.45
CA THR A 97 3.39 15.95 5.05
C THR A 97 2.97 16.78 6.26
N THR A 98 3.23 18.08 6.22
CA THR A 98 2.83 18.99 7.30
C THR A 98 1.50 19.64 6.95
N VAL A 99 0.44 19.29 7.66
CA VAL A 99 -0.83 20.01 7.61
C VAL A 99 -0.86 21.01 8.78
N THR A 100 -0.80 22.29 8.47
CA THR A 100 -0.89 23.34 9.47
C THR A 100 -2.32 23.84 9.56
N VAL A 101 -3.00 23.55 10.64
CA VAL A 101 -4.35 24.07 10.91
C VAL A 101 -4.25 25.20 11.91
N THR A 102 -4.73 26.32 11.47
CA THR A 102 -4.71 27.48 12.31
C THR A 102 -6.15 28.00 12.55
N LYS A 103 -6.52 28.36 13.77
CA LYS A 103 -7.76 29.03 14.15
C LYS A 103 -7.47 30.44 14.64
N THR A 104 -8.13 31.44 14.05
CA THR A 104 -8.11 32.81 14.56
C THR A 104 -9.42 33.08 15.29
N THR A 105 -9.33 33.45 16.55
CA THR A 105 -10.47 33.92 17.33
C THR A 105 -10.22 35.36 17.69
N THR A 106 -11.09 36.27 17.29
CA THR A 106 -11.02 37.68 17.63
C THR A 106 -11.94 37.94 18.82
N VAL A 107 -11.36 38.36 19.91
CA VAL A 107 -12.11 38.79 21.12
C VAL A 107 -12.34 40.31 21.01
N PRO A 108 -13.49 40.89 21.47
CA PRO A 108 -13.84 42.29 21.25
C PRO A 108 -12.88 43.32 21.85
N THR A 109 -11.83 42.92 22.50
CA THR A 109 -10.76 43.77 23.06
C THR A 109 -9.40 43.44 22.46
N THR A 110 -9.26 43.50 21.13
CA THR A 110 -7.98 43.55 20.42
C THR A 110 -6.92 42.47 20.74
N THR A 111 -7.31 41.31 21.23
CA THR A 111 -6.37 40.24 21.47
C THR A 111 -6.66 39.11 20.48
N THR A 112 -5.76 38.87 19.52
CA THR A 112 -5.82 37.74 18.60
C THR A 112 -5.02 36.59 19.19
N VAL A 113 -5.67 35.47 19.45
CA VAL A 113 -5.00 34.24 19.88
C VAL A 113 -4.87 33.33 18.65
N THR A 114 -3.65 33.02 18.32
CA THR A 114 -3.33 32.11 17.22
C THR A 114 -2.87 30.76 17.79
N ALA A 115 -3.56 29.70 17.47
CA ALA A 115 -3.10 28.34 17.76
C ALA A 115 -2.74 27.65 16.45
N THR A 116 -1.51 27.20 16.33
CA THR A 116 -1.02 26.41 15.20
C THR A 116 -0.86 24.97 15.67
N ALA A 117 -1.57 24.05 15.05
CA ALA A 117 -1.32 22.63 15.21
C ALA A 117 -0.71 22.10 13.91
N THR A 118 0.48 21.54 14.00
CA THR A 118 1.12 20.88 12.87
C THR A 118 0.89 19.40 13.01
N VAL A 119 0.21 18.82 12.06
CA VAL A 119 0.06 17.35 11.93
C VAL A 119 0.96 16.91 10.81
N THR A 120 1.93 16.12 11.16
CA THR A 120 2.82 15.48 10.18
C THR A 120 2.31 14.07 9.96
N ALA A 121 1.71 13.82 8.82
CA ALA A 121 1.43 12.45 8.39
C ALA A 121 2.69 11.90 7.71
N PRO A 122 3.26 10.80 8.19
CA PRO A 122 4.38 10.17 7.49
C PRO A 122 3.88 9.69 6.12
N CYS A 123 4.61 10.06 5.07
CA CYS A 123 4.39 9.46 3.76
C CYS A 123 4.89 8.01 3.79
N THR A 124 4.17 7.10 3.17
CA THR A 124 4.62 5.72 2.97
C THR A 124 5.85 5.74 2.05
N PRO A 125 7.05 5.39 2.54
CA PRO A 125 8.26 5.49 1.73
C PRO A 125 8.25 4.41 0.63
N SER A 126 8.56 4.79 -0.61
CA SER A 126 8.59 3.86 -1.73
C SER A 126 9.74 2.85 -1.62
N LEU A 127 9.52 1.67 -2.18
CA LEU A 127 10.55 0.66 -2.36
C LEU A 127 11.47 1.03 -3.54
N THR A 128 12.58 0.32 -3.63
CA THR A 128 13.43 0.37 -4.82
C THR A 128 13.05 -0.79 -5.73
N CYS A 129 12.93 -0.55 -7.04
CA CYS A 129 12.80 -1.63 -8.01
C CYS A 129 14.13 -2.38 -8.15
N ASP A 130 14.46 -3.17 -7.15
CA ASP A 130 15.70 -3.95 -7.08
C ASP A 130 15.49 -5.42 -7.46
N LYS A 131 16.53 -6.24 -7.29
CA LYS A 131 16.52 -7.66 -7.67
C LYS A 131 15.73 -8.56 -6.72
N TYR A 132 15.32 -8.07 -5.58
CA TYR A 132 14.71 -8.90 -4.54
C TYR A 132 13.23 -9.12 -4.77
N GLY A 133 12.73 -10.27 -4.29
CA GLY A 133 11.32 -10.50 -4.04
C GLY A 133 10.91 -9.98 -2.67
N TYR A 134 9.65 -9.72 -2.52
CA TYR A 134 9.00 -9.39 -1.25
C TYR A 134 8.06 -10.53 -0.89
N LEU A 135 8.16 -10.99 0.34
CA LEU A 135 7.41 -12.13 0.86
C LEU A 135 6.65 -11.70 2.10
N ILE A 136 5.36 -11.92 2.11
CA ILE A 136 4.57 -11.80 3.33
C ILE A 136 4.28 -13.19 3.88
N GLN A 137 4.60 -13.39 5.17
CA GLN A 137 4.17 -14.55 5.95
C GLN A 137 3.32 -14.07 7.11
N ASN A 138 2.03 -14.32 7.04
CA ASN A 138 1.03 -13.84 7.99
C ASN A 138 1.00 -12.30 8.07
N VAL A 139 1.70 -11.68 9.02
CA VAL A 139 1.80 -10.21 9.24
C VAL A 139 3.24 -9.70 9.16
N THR A 140 4.15 -10.51 8.64
CA THR A 140 5.59 -10.19 8.58
C THR A 140 6.03 -10.05 7.13
N LEU A 141 6.68 -8.94 6.81
CA LEU A 141 7.26 -8.66 5.51
C LEU A 141 8.75 -9.01 5.51
N PHE A 142 9.15 -9.75 4.49
CA PHE A 142 10.54 -10.12 4.22
C PHE A 142 10.96 -9.67 2.82
N GLN A 143 12.24 -9.37 2.67
CA GLN A 143 12.92 -9.29 1.39
C GLN A 143 13.59 -10.64 1.12
N VAL A 144 13.45 -11.18 -0.09
CA VAL A 144 13.96 -12.50 -0.49
C VAL A 144 14.89 -12.39 -1.69
N ASP A 145 16.09 -12.93 -1.57
CA ASP A 145 17.00 -13.15 -2.70
C ASP A 145 16.63 -14.49 -3.36
N LEU A 146 16.05 -14.42 -4.54
CA LEU A 146 15.54 -15.60 -5.26
C LEU A 146 16.66 -16.56 -5.71
N SER A 147 17.89 -16.05 -5.91
CA SER A 147 19.02 -16.85 -6.34
C SER A 147 19.64 -17.69 -5.21
N SER A 148 19.62 -17.18 -4.00
CA SER A 148 20.20 -17.85 -2.82
C SER A 148 19.16 -18.39 -1.85
N GLY A 149 17.91 -17.94 -1.94
CA GLY A 149 16.84 -18.25 -0.99
C GLY A 149 16.99 -17.52 0.35
N ARG A 150 17.98 -16.63 0.49
CA ARG A 150 18.14 -15.85 1.72
C ARG A 150 17.02 -14.84 1.86
N PHE A 151 16.50 -14.71 3.06
CA PHE A 151 15.45 -13.74 3.37
C PHE A 151 15.83 -12.91 4.59
N THR A 152 15.39 -11.66 4.57
CA THR A 152 15.65 -10.68 5.63
C THR A 152 14.33 -10.04 6.01
N GLN A 153 14.01 -10.03 7.29
CA GLN A 153 12.81 -9.36 7.77
C GLN A 153 12.95 -7.84 7.61
N ILE A 154 11.94 -7.23 6.98
CA ILE A 154 11.81 -5.78 6.86
C ILE A 154 10.99 -5.27 8.06
N ALA A 155 9.80 -5.84 8.26
CA ALA A 155 8.89 -5.41 9.31
C ALA A 155 8.04 -6.57 9.81
N ASN A 156 7.50 -6.43 11.00
CA ASN A 156 6.54 -7.32 11.63
C ASN A 156 5.34 -6.52 12.12
N HIS A 157 4.23 -7.18 12.42
CA HIS A 157 3.00 -6.52 12.85
C HIS A 157 2.48 -5.48 11.85
N LEU A 158 2.43 -5.87 10.57
CA LEU A 158 1.92 -5.02 9.51
C LEU A 158 0.42 -4.75 9.68
N GLY A 159 0.02 -3.53 9.36
CA GLY A 159 -1.38 -3.13 9.36
C GLY A 159 -2.03 -3.23 10.74
N ASP A 160 -3.17 -3.92 10.81
CA ASP A 160 -3.93 -4.15 12.05
C ASP A 160 -3.61 -5.48 12.72
N ASP A 161 -2.49 -6.12 12.40
CA ASP A 161 -2.10 -7.45 12.88
C ASP A 161 -3.01 -8.60 12.43
N THR A 162 -3.83 -8.41 11.43
CA THR A 162 -4.57 -9.51 10.79
C THR A 162 -3.83 -10.03 9.56
N PRO A 163 -4.03 -11.30 9.19
CA PRO A 163 -3.30 -11.89 8.08
C PRO A 163 -3.41 -11.09 6.78
N ILE A 164 -2.29 -10.96 6.08
CA ILE A 164 -2.15 -10.25 4.82
C ILE A 164 -1.89 -11.27 3.71
N ASN A 165 -2.53 -11.05 2.55
CA ASN A 165 -2.40 -11.93 1.39
C ASN A 165 -2.67 -11.15 0.09
N ALA A 166 -2.55 -11.79 -1.08
CA ALA A 166 -2.72 -11.18 -2.38
C ALA A 166 -1.80 -9.96 -2.58
N ILE A 167 -0.51 -10.13 -2.23
CA ILE A 167 0.48 -9.04 -2.33
C ILE A 167 0.87 -8.80 -3.78
N ALA A 168 1.07 -7.54 -4.13
CA ALA A 168 1.47 -7.12 -5.46
C ALA A 168 2.46 -5.94 -5.40
N TYR A 169 3.33 -5.83 -6.38
CA TYR A 169 4.25 -4.69 -6.52
C TYR A 169 3.74 -3.75 -7.62
N ASN A 170 3.42 -2.53 -7.28
CA ASN A 170 3.06 -1.51 -8.26
C ASN A 170 4.31 -0.80 -8.77
N THR A 171 4.64 -0.99 -10.06
CA THR A 171 5.81 -0.37 -10.68
C THR A 171 5.64 1.12 -10.97
N LEU A 172 4.42 1.67 -10.82
CA LEU A 172 4.14 3.08 -11.06
C LEU A 172 4.46 3.96 -9.85
N ASP A 173 4.37 3.41 -8.63
CA ASP A 173 4.66 4.15 -7.39
C ASP A 173 5.71 3.48 -6.51
N ASN A 174 6.13 2.26 -6.87
CA ASN A 174 7.08 1.46 -6.10
C ASN A 174 6.60 1.20 -4.67
N LEU A 175 5.33 0.86 -4.51
CA LEU A 175 4.74 0.39 -3.26
C LEU A 175 4.22 -1.04 -3.43
N LEU A 176 4.16 -1.76 -2.31
CA LEU A 176 3.41 -3.01 -2.29
C LEU A 176 1.94 -2.72 -1.97
N TYR A 177 1.07 -3.54 -2.54
CA TYR A 177 -0.36 -3.52 -2.25
C TYR A 177 -0.77 -4.91 -1.82
N ALA A 178 -1.65 -5.00 -0.85
CA ALA A 178 -2.06 -6.28 -0.29
C ALA A 178 -3.45 -6.22 0.33
N ARG A 179 -4.12 -7.36 0.38
CA ARG A 179 -5.36 -7.50 1.14
C ARG A 179 -5.07 -7.84 2.60
N GLN A 180 -5.56 -7.02 3.51
CA GLN A 180 -5.63 -7.30 4.92
C GLN A 180 -6.93 -8.02 5.25
N GLN A 181 -6.88 -9.19 5.90
CA GLN A 181 -8.05 -10.07 6.00
C GLN A 181 -9.08 -9.62 7.05
N GLY A 182 -8.64 -8.96 8.12
CA GLY A 182 -9.52 -8.60 9.23
C GLY A 182 -10.64 -7.63 8.84
N GLY A 183 -10.29 -6.55 8.12
CA GLY A 183 -11.22 -5.51 7.69
C GLY A 183 -11.66 -5.61 6.23
N SER A 184 -11.18 -6.59 5.47
CA SER A 184 -11.31 -6.62 4.01
C SER A 184 -10.75 -5.36 3.35
N GLU A 185 -9.65 -4.87 3.86
CA GLU A 185 -9.01 -3.65 3.40
C GLU A 185 -7.90 -3.94 2.40
N LEU A 186 -7.81 -3.11 1.37
CA LEU A 186 -6.62 -2.98 0.55
C LEU A 186 -5.68 -2.00 1.23
N ILE A 187 -4.51 -2.46 1.60
CA ILE A 187 -3.45 -1.62 2.16
C ILE A 187 -2.32 -1.45 1.15
N ARG A 188 -1.65 -0.32 1.19
CA ARG A 188 -0.34 -0.13 0.57
C ARG A 188 0.75 -0.18 1.65
N ILE A 189 1.92 -0.71 1.27
CA ILE A 189 3.00 -1.00 2.21
C ILE A 189 4.28 -0.38 1.66
N GLY A 190 4.97 0.36 2.50
CA GLY A 190 6.23 1.02 2.19
C GLY A 190 7.47 0.17 2.44
N SER A 191 8.63 0.73 2.07
CA SER A 191 9.93 0.07 2.21
C SER A 191 10.35 -0.16 3.67
N ASP A 192 9.76 0.54 4.61
CA ASP A 192 9.98 0.41 6.05
C ASP A 192 8.89 -0.46 6.73
N GLY A 193 7.95 -1.00 5.96
CA GLY A 193 6.79 -1.74 6.46
C GLY A 193 5.65 -0.85 6.97
N SER A 194 5.72 0.47 6.82
CA SER A 194 4.58 1.34 7.09
C SER A 194 3.41 0.99 6.18
N THR A 195 2.19 1.05 6.71
CA THR A 195 0.99 0.68 5.98
C THR A 195 -0.03 1.81 5.96
N GLU A 196 -0.79 1.89 4.88
CA GLU A 196 -1.90 2.83 4.73
C GLU A 196 -3.07 2.14 4.04
N VAL A 197 -4.29 2.35 4.54
CA VAL A 197 -5.50 1.83 3.92
C VAL A 197 -5.81 2.64 2.66
N VAL A 198 -5.96 1.96 1.53
CA VAL A 198 -6.30 2.56 0.24
C VAL A 198 -7.82 2.57 0.04
N THR A 199 -8.44 1.41 0.27
CA THR A 199 -9.90 1.24 0.12
C THR A 199 -10.34 -0.03 0.85
N THR A 200 -11.64 -0.20 1.01
CA THR A 200 -12.22 -1.48 1.45
C THR A 200 -12.65 -2.26 0.22
N PHE A 201 -12.32 -3.55 0.17
CA PHE A 201 -12.77 -4.41 -0.93
C PHE A 201 -14.30 -4.49 -0.94
N PRO A 202 -14.92 -4.40 -2.12
CA PRO A 202 -16.38 -4.44 -2.24
C PRO A 202 -16.96 -5.82 -1.97
N ASP A 203 -16.13 -6.84 -1.93
CA ASP A 203 -16.51 -8.22 -1.68
C ASP A 203 -15.84 -8.75 -0.39
N THR A 204 -16.53 -9.68 0.26
CA THR A 204 -16.03 -10.35 1.45
C THR A 204 -15.18 -11.58 1.14
N ASN A 205 -14.83 -11.80 -0.14
CA ASN A 205 -14.09 -12.97 -0.57
C ASN A 205 -12.66 -12.96 -0.02
N SER A 206 -12.20 -14.14 0.33
CA SER A 206 -10.84 -14.39 0.81
C SER A 206 -9.86 -14.39 -0.36
N ALA A 207 -9.51 -13.22 -0.91
CA ALA A 207 -8.47 -13.14 -1.93
C ALA A 207 -7.14 -13.65 -1.35
N ASN A 208 -6.54 -14.59 -2.07
CA ASN A 208 -5.23 -15.16 -1.74
C ASN A 208 -4.25 -15.11 -2.91
N VAL A 209 -4.66 -14.59 -4.03
CA VAL A 209 -3.82 -14.39 -5.21
C VAL A 209 -3.94 -12.93 -5.65
N GLY A 210 -2.83 -12.28 -5.99
CA GLY A 210 -2.83 -10.89 -6.40
C GLY A 210 -1.55 -10.49 -7.12
N ASP A 211 -1.68 -9.68 -8.19
CA ASP A 211 -0.56 -8.95 -8.77
C ASP A 211 -1.04 -7.72 -9.54
N ILE A 212 -0.12 -6.80 -9.82
CA ILE A 212 -0.39 -5.55 -10.55
C ILE A 212 0.31 -5.62 -11.90
N ASP A 213 -0.45 -5.36 -12.99
CA ASP A 213 0.13 -5.22 -14.31
C ASP A 213 0.91 -3.89 -14.46
N THR A 214 1.66 -3.73 -15.54
CA THR A 214 2.46 -2.53 -15.79
C THR A 214 1.62 -1.28 -16.05
N ASP A 215 0.33 -1.43 -16.31
CA ASP A 215 -0.61 -0.33 -16.46
C ASP A 215 -1.17 0.14 -15.11
N GLY A 216 -0.88 -0.57 -14.02
CA GLY A 216 -1.30 -0.23 -12.66
C GLY A 216 -2.68 -0.78 -12.28
N TYR A 217 -3.16 -1.81 -12.97
CA TYR A 217 -4.37 -2.51 -12.57
C TYR A 217 -4.02 -3.69 -11.67
N TYR A 218 -4.64 -3.73 -10.51
CA TYR A 218 -4.51 -4.81 -9.56
C TYR A 218 -5.51 -5.91 -9.87
N TRP A 219 -4.98 -7.09 -10.17
CA TRP A 219 -5.72 -8.32 -10.42
C TRP A 219 -5.64 -9.19 -9.18
N TYR A 220 -6.76 -9.48 -8.56
CA TYR A 220 -6.82 -10.30 -7.36
C TYR A 220 -7.99 -11.29 -7.40
N GLY A 221 -7.91 -12.34 -6.59
CA GLY A 221 -8.95 -13.35 -6.57
C GLY A 221 -8.75 -14.43 -5.51
N SER A 222 -9.62 -15.43 -5.53
CA SER A 222 -9.57 -16.58 -4.65
C SER A 222 -9.28 -17.85 -5.44
N GLY A 223 -8.12 -18.46 -5.20
CA GLY A 223 -7.71 -19.75 -5.80
C GLY A 223 -7.74 -19.79 -7.32
N GLY A 224 -7.69 -18.64 -7.99
CA GLY A 224 -7.83 -18.54 -9.45
C GLY A 224 -9.25 -18.76 -10.00
N ASN A 225 -10.22 -19.13 -9.14
CA ASN A 225 -11.63 -19.32 -9.55
C ASN A 225 -12.37 -18.00 -9.71
N THR A 226 -11.98 -16.98 -8.95
CA THR A 226 -12.51 -15.63 -9.08
C THR A 226 -11.40 -14.69 -9.49
N TRP A 227 -11.76 -13.63 -10.19
CA TRP A 227 -10.86 -12.57 -10.56
C TRP A 227 -11.57 -11.21 -10.42
N HIS A 228 -10.81 -10.22 -10.02
CA HIS A 228 -11.24 -8.83 -9.88
C HIS A 228 -10.15 -7.95 -10.45
N GLN A 229 -10.55 -6.82 -11.04
CA GLN A 229 -9.65 -5.79 -11.54
C GLN A 229 -9.95 -4.48 -10.83
N LEU A 230 -8.97 -3.93 -10.15
CA LEU A 230 -9.07 -2.68 -9.41
C LEU A 230 -8.05 -1.68 -9.95
N ASP A 231 -8.40 -0.40 -10.00
CA ASP A 231 -7.51 0.66 -10.49
C ASP A 231 -6.57 1.12 -9.37
N LEU A 232 -5.27 0.92 -9.56
CA LEU A 232 -4.21 1.44 -8.67
C LEU A 232 -3.24 2.36 -9.41
N ARG A 233 -3.68 2.98 -10.48
CA ARG A 233 -2.89 3.97 -11.21
C ARG A 233 -2.81 5.27 -10.41
N PRO A 234 -1.62 5.71 -10.02
CA PRO A 234 -1.47 6.93 -9.26
C PRO A 234 -2.08 8.14 -9.98
N GLY A 235 -2.89 8.91 -9.26
CA GLY A 235 -3.57 10.09 -9.80
C GLY A 235 -4.78 9.80 -10.69
N SER A 236 -5.17 8.54 -10.87
CA SER A 236 -6.42 8.19 -11.57
C SER A 236 -7.64 8.66 -10.78
N SER A 237 -8.65 9.16 -11.48
CA SER A 237 -9.94 9.51 -10.87
C SER A 237 -10.73 8.30 -10.36
N THR A 238 -10.33 7.09 -10.76
CA THR A 238 -10.91 5.81 -10.34
C THR A 238 -9.96 5.01 -9.45
N TYR A 239 -8.91 5.65 -8.92
CA TYR A 239 -7.99 5.00 -8.00
C TYR A 239 -8.71 4.36 -6.81
N GLY A 240 -8.38 3.11 -6.52
CA GLY A 240 -9.01 2.34 -5.44
C GLY A 240 -10.39 1.78 -5.78
N THR A 241 -10.88 1.90 -7.02
CA THR A 241 -12.22 1.39 -7.39
C THR A 241 -12.14 0.08 -8.18
N LEU A 242 -13.11 -0.80 -7.92
CA LEU A 242 -13.30 -2.02 -8.69
C LEU A 242 -13.83 -1.68 -10.08
N LEU A 243 -13.12 -2.13 -11.12
CA LEU A 243 -13.47 -1.90 -12.52
C LEU A 243 -14.27 -3.06 -13.12
N SER A 244 -13.86 -4.29 -12.82
CA SER A 244 -14.50 -5.50 -13.33
C SER A 244 -14.20 -6.71 -12.43
N ASN A 245 -15.02 -7.73 -12.52
CA ASN A 245 -14.86 -8.99 -11.81
C ASN A 245 -15.56 -10.13 -12.54
N GLY A 246 -15.25 -11.36 -12.13
CA GLY A 246 -15.89 -12.54 -12.67
C GLY A 246 -15.32 -13.84 -12.10
N THR A 247 -15.66 -14.93 -12.75
CA THR A 247 -15.18 -16.27 -12.42
C THR A 247 -14.45 -16.90 -13.59
N ALA A 248 -13.58 -17.86 -13.30
CA ALA A 248 -12.85 -18.64 -14.28
C ALA A 248 -12.76 -20.11 -13.86
N ASP A 249 -12.77 -21.01 -14.84
CA ASP A 249 -12.52 -22.42 -14.60
C ASP A 249 -10.99 -22.65 -14.51
N THR A 250 -10.53 -23.12 -13.35
CA THR A 250 -9.10 -23.42 -13.12
C THR A 250 -8.64 -24.74 -13.73
N LEU A 251 -9.47 -25.39 -14.51
CA LEU A 251 -9.18 -26.71 -15.13
C LEU A 251 -8.88 -27.80 -14.10
N GLY A 252 -9.44 -27.66 -12.89
CA GLY A 252 -9.18 -28.55 -11.76
C GLY A 252 -7.80 -28.40 -11.12
N LEU A 253 -7.08 -27.33 -11.42
CA LEU A 253 -5.74 -27.05 -10.91
C LEU A 253 -5.81 -26.23 -9.62
N GLY A 254 -4.88 -26.48 -8.69
CA GLY A 254 -4.74 -25.72 -7.46
C GLY A 254 -3.84 -24.49 -7.67
N ILE A 255 -4.44 -23.32 -7.73
CA ILE A 255 -3.75 -22.04 -7.91
C ILE A 255 -3.68 -21.36 -6.54
N ALA A 256 -2.48 -21.06 -6.08
CA ALA A 256 -2.27 -20.47 -4.77
C ALA A 256 -1.73 -19.03 -4.83
N ASP A 257 -1.10 -18.67 -5.95
CA ASP A 257 -0.62 -17.32 -6.21
C ASP A 257 -0.39 -17.15 -7.72
N TRP A 258 -0.32 -15.90 -8.20
CA TRP A 258 -0.02 -15.56 -9.61
C TRP A 258 0.84 -14.30 -9.73
N ALA A 259 1.54 -14.15 -10.85
CA ALA A 259 2.31 -12.96 -11.17
C ALA A 259 2.14 -12.54 -12.64
N TYR A 260 2.15 -11.24 -12.87
CA TYR A 260 2.20 -10.64 -14.19
C TYR A 260 3.63 -10.64 -14.72
N VAL A 261 3.82 -11.08 -15.98
CA VAL A 261 5.13 -11.06 -16.65
C VAL A 261 4.99 -10.36 -18.00
N PRO A 262 5.37 -9.08 -18.13
CA PRO A 262 5.05 -8.24 -19.30
C PRO A 262 5.51 -8.82 -20.63
N VAL A 263 6.68 -9.44 -20.72
CA VAL A 263 7.20 -10.04 -21.97
C VAL A 263 6.32 -11.17 -22.49
N GLY A 264 5.54 -11.81 -21.62
CA GLY A 264 4.60 -12.86 -21.98
C GLY A 264 3.26 -12.35 -22.50
N GLY A 265 3.05 -11.03 -22.56
CA GLY A 265 1.79 -10.41 -22.98
C GLY A 265 0.77 -10.27 -21.85
N PRO A 266 -0.52 -10.10 -22.15
CA PRO A 266 -1.57 -9.81 -21.18
C PRO A 266 -2.01 -11.06 -20.40
N TYR A 267 -1.09 -11.64 -19.63
CA TYR A 267 -1.33 -12.86 -18.85
C TYR A 267 -0.78 -12.75 -17.43
N LEU A 268 -1.51 -13.36 -16.48
CA LEU A 268 -1.00 -13.72 -15.17
C LEU A 268 -0.52 -15.17 -15.20
N TYR A 269 0.64 -15.44 -14.67
CA TYR A 269 1.26 -16.77 -14.64
C TYR A 269 1.22 -17.35 -13.23
N SER A 270 1.04 -18.68 -13.15
CA SER A 270 1.04 -19.39 -11.87
C SER A 270 1.73 -20.75 -12.01
N ALA A 271 2.41 -21.18 -10.97
CA ALA A 271 2.75 -22.57 -10.77
C ALA A 271 1.58 -23.23 -10.02
N ALA A 272 0.85 -24.10 -10.72
CA ALA A 272 -0.36 -24.70 -10.19
C ALA A 272 -0.14 -26.17 -9.83
N LEU A 273 -0.79 -26.64 -8.76
CA LEU A 273 -0.81 -28.05 -8.42
C LEU A 273 -1.73 -28.82 -9.35
N ASN A 274 -1.24 -29.91 -9.88
CA ASN A 274 -2.10 -30.86 -10.58
C ASN A 274 -3.00 -31.61 -9.59
N PRO A 275 -4.19 -32.08 -10.02
CA PRO A 275 -4.98 -33.02 -9.22
C PRO A 275 -4.13 -34.19 -8.74
N ALA A 276 -4.42 -34.71 -7.54
CA ALA A 276 -3.65 -35.83 -6.95
C ALA A 276 -3.55 -37.04 -7.84
N SER A 277 -4.54 -37.28 -8.70
CA SER A 277 -4.55 -38.38 -9.69
C SER A 277 -3.52 -38.20 -10.81
N VAL A 278 -3.07 -36.97 -11.05
CA VAL A 278 -2.06 -36.61 -12.06
C VAL A 278 -0.71 -36.38 -11.42
N GLY A 279 -0.70 -35.67 -10.28
CA GLY A 279 0.49 -35.27 -9.54
C GLY A 279 1.34 -34.24 -10.27
N GLY A 280 2.35 -33.74 -9.55
CA GLY A 280 3.28 -32.73 -10.07
C GLY A 280 2.68 -31.32 -10.19
N THR A 281 3.40 -30.48 -10.91
CA THR A 281 3.10 -29.07 -11.09
C THR A 281 2.80 -28.77 -12.56
N SER A 282 1.96 -27.78 -12.82
CA SER A 282 1.77 -27.19 -14.14
C SER A 282 2.09 -25.72 -14.10
N LEU A 283 2.81 -25.23 -15.08
CA LEU A 283 2.84 -23.81 -15.41
C LEU A 283 1.56 -23.49 -16.17
N VAL A 284 0.83 -22.51 -15.67
CA VAL A 284 -0.43 -22.07 -16.25
C VAL A 284 -0.44 -20.56 -16.40
N ARG A 285 -1.32 -20.04 -17.25
CA ARG A 285 -1.53 -18.62 -17.40
C ARG A 285 -3.01 -18.28 -17.52
N PHE A 286 -3.37 -17.14 -16.97
CA PHE A 286 -4.70 -16.54 -17.06
C PHE A 286 -4.68 -15.38 -18.03
N SER A 287 -5.50 -15.45 -19.07
CA SER A 287 -5.63 -14.37 -20.04
C SER A 287 -6.40 -13.18 -19.46
N LEU A 288 -5.76 -12.00 -19.45
CA LEU A 288 -6.40 -10.75 -19.05
C LEU A 288 -7.43 -10.25 -20.08
N GLU A 289 -7.45 -10.84 -21.29
CA GLU A 289 -8.44 -10.51 -22.34
C GLU A 289 -9.65 -11.43 -22.26
N THR A 290 -9.42 -12.76 -22.34
CA THR A 290 -10.51 -13.75 -22.42
C THR A 290 -11.00 -14.23 -21.07
N LYS A 291 -10.25 -13.93 -19.99
CA LYS A 291 -10.57 -14.35 -18.61
C LYS A 291 -10.62 -15.88 -18.45
N THR A 292 -9.72 -16.56 -19.13
CA THR A 292 -9.64 -18.02 -19.11
C THR A 292 -8.23 -18.50 -18.75
N TRP A 293 -8.17 -19.65 -18.08
CA TRP A 293 -6.91 -20.34 -17.79
C TRP A 293 -6.52 -21.26 -18.92
N GLU A 294 -5.22 -21.39 -19.15
CA GLU A 294 -4.63 -22.39 -20.03
C GLU A 294 -3.36 -22.98 -19.43
N VAL A 295 -3.10 -24.25 -19.75
CA VAL A 295 -1.86 -24.94 -19.35
C VAL A 295 -0.78 -24.64 -20.37
N VAL A 296 0.31 -24.01 -19.95
CA VAL A 296 1.50 -23.82 -20.79
C VAL A 296 2.32 -25.10 -20.85
N GLN A 297 2.66 -25.65 -19.67
CA GLN A 297 3.43 -26.89 -19.59
C GLN A 297 3.17 -27.64 -18.29
N ARG A 298 3.24 -28.99 -18.37
CA ARG A 298 3.16 -29.87 -17.21
C ARG A 298 4.53 -30.37 -16.81
N TYR A 299 4.78 -30.38 -15.49
CA TYR A 299 6.01 -30.88 -14.88
C TYR A 299 5.68 -31.99 -13.86
N PRO A 300 5.48 -33.22 -14.32
CA PRO A 300 5.00 -34.34 -13.49
C PRO A 300 6.01 -34.77 -12.41
N ARG A 301 7.27 -34.37 -12.55
CA ARG A 301 8.35 -34.68 -11.58
C ARG A 301 8.65 -33.58 -10.61
N ILE A 302 8.06 -32.40 -10.76
CA ILE A 302 8.20 -31.29 -9.83
C ILE A 302 7.01 -31.36 -8.89
N GLY A 303 7.25 -31.95 -7.72
CA GLY A 303 6.28 -31.99 -6.64
C GLY A 303 6.25 -30.66 -5.91
N GLY A 304 5.08 -30.30 -5.42
CA GLY A 304 4.87 -29.18 -4.52
C GLY A 304 3.58 -29.45 -3.76
N ASN A 305 3.42 -28.80 -2.62
CA ASN A 305 2.16 -28.84 -1.88
C ASN A 305 1.34 -27.55 -2.04
N THR A 306 2.03 -26.41 -2.12
CA THR A 306 1.38 -25.13 -2.33
C THR A 306 2.43 -24.13 -2.81
N TRP A 307 2.26 -23.61 -4.01
CA TRP A 307 3.09 -22.54 -4.57
C TRP A 307 2.55 -21.18 -4.09
N GLY A 308 2.73 -20.89 -2.80
CA GLY A 308 2.03 -19.79 -2.15
C GLY A 308 2.71 -18.42 -2.27
N ALA A 309 3.87 -18.36 -2.95
CA ALA A 309 4.50 -17.10 -3.30
C ALA A 309 5.13 -17.24 -4.68
N VAL A 310 4.73 -16.37 -5.63
CA VAL A 310 5.32 -16.36 -6.96
C VAL A 310 5.89 -14.98 -7.29
N TYR A 311 6.88 -14.95 -8.18
CA TYR A 311 7.63 -13.76 -8.52
C TYR A 311 7.86 -13.71 -10.02
N GLY A 312 7.29 -12.76 -10.71
CA GLY A 312 7.49 -12.53 -12.13
C GLY A 312 8.77 -11.73 -12.42
N ILE A 313 9.48 -12.10 -13.47
CA ILE A 313 10.61 -11.33 -13.99
C ILE A 313 10.42 -11.12 -15.48
N ASN A 314 10.58 -9.90 -15.95
CA ASN A 314 10.36 -9.54 -17.36
C ASN A 314 11.43 -10.11 -18.34
N ASN A 315 12.25 -11.05 -17.87
CA ASN A 315 13.09 -11.89 -18.71
C ASN A 315 12.39 -13.18 -19.19
N GLY A 316 11.11 -13.34 -18.83
CA GLY A 316 10.31 -14.52 -19.17
C GLY A 316 10.43 -15.67 -18.18
N THR A 317 10.72 -15.38 -16.90
CA THR A 317 10.79 -16.38 -15.84
C THR A 317 9.78 -16.12 -14.74
N LEU A 318 9.08 -17.17 -14.32
CA LEU A 318 8.28 -17.21 -13.10
C LEU A 318 9.05 -18.00 -12.05
N TYR A 319 9.34 -17.38 -10.90
CA TYR A 319 9.84 -18.07 -9.72
C TYR A 319 8.66 -18.43 -8.82
N ALA A 320 8.64 -19.65 -8.28
CA ALA A 320 7.60 -20.08 -7.37
C ALA A 320 8.21 -20.77 -6.14
N SER A 321 7.75 -20.38 -4.96
CA SER A 321 8.16 -20.92 -3.67
C SER A 321 7.13 -21.89 -3.13
N ASP A 322 7.58 -23.10 -2.77
CA ASP A 322 6.74 -24.11 -2.13
C ASP A 322 6.67 -23.84 -0.61
N ASN A 323 5.46 -23.65 -0.10
CA ASN A 323 5.22 -23.37 1.31
C ASN A 323 5.75 -24.46 2.25
N THR A 324 5.71 -25.73 1.84
CA THR A 324 6.00 -26.86 2.71
C THR A 324 7.48 -27.11 2.87
N ASN A 325 8.24 -26.99 1.78
CA ASN A 325 9.67 -27.34 1.78
C ASN A 325 10.59 -26.14 1.52
N GLY A 326 10.03 -24.96 1.15
CA GLY A 326 10.76 -23.72 0.89
C GLY A 326 11.58 -23.75 -0.40
N GLN A 327 11.42 -24.77 -1.26
CA GLN A 327 12.09 -24.79 -2.55
C GLN A 327 11.57 -23.67 -3.45
N ILE A 328 12.49 -22.92 -4.06
CA ILE A 328 12.17 -21.91 -5.06
C ILE A 328 12.56 -22.47 -6.44
N TRP A 329 11.54 -22.68 -7.28
CA TRP A 329 11.72 -23.19 -8.63
C TRP A 329 11.53 -22.07 -9.64
N ALA A 330 12.31 -22.12 -10.73
CA ALA A 330 12.21 -21.20 -11.87
C ALA A 330 11.55 -21.94 -13.05
N PHE A 331 10.50 -21.32 -13.58
CA PHE A 331 9.71 -21.81 -14.70
C PHE A 331 9.80 -20.81 -15.86
N PRO A 332 10.39 -21.17 -17.02
CA PRO A 332 10.28 -20.34 -18.21
C PRO A 332 8.82 -20.21 -18.64
N ILE A 333 8.30 -18.97 -18.81
CA ILE A 333 6.87 -18.75 -19.10
C ILE A 333 6.42 -19.24 -20.47
N GLU A 334 7.35 -19.42 -21.41
CA GLU A 334 7.10 -20.03 -22.72
C GLU A 334 7.11 -21.57 -22.66
N GLY A 335 7.36 -22.14 -21.49
CA GLY A 335 7.62 -23.55 -21.31
C GLY A 335 9.09 -23.92 -21.46
N GLY A 336 9.44 -25.19 -21.30
CA GLY A 336 10.82 -25.67 -21.31
C GLY A 336 11.24 -26.28 -19.97
N ALA A 337 12.54 -26.43 -19.73
CA ALA A 337 13.05 -27.06 -18.52
C ALA A 337 12.97 -26.09 -17.35
N ALA A 338 12.17 -26.42 -16.33
CA ALA A 338 12.23 -25.76 -15.05
C ALA A 338 13.40 -26.29 -14.21
N TYR A 339 13.93 -25.46 -13.33
CA TYR A 339 15.04 -25.84 -12.45
C TYR A 339 14.86 -25.32 -11.02
N LEU A 340 15.44 -26.05 -10.07
CA LEU A 340 15.52 -25.59 -8.67
C LEU A 340 16.51 -24.44 -8.58
N ALA A 341 16.01 -23.25 -8.29
CA ALA A 341 16.84 -22.05 -8.21
C ALA A 341 17.53 -21.94 -6.85
N SER A 342 16.77 -22.12 -5.76
CA SER A 342 17.30 -21.96 -4.42
C SER A 342 16.42 -22.62 -3.36
N GLN A 343 16.83 -22.49 -2.10
CA GLN A 343 16.12 -22.94 -0.91
C GLN A 343 15.80 -21.74 -0.05
N GLY A 344 14.54 -21.31 -0.05
CA GLY A 344 14.00 -20.22 0.76
C GLY A 344 13.37 -20.69 2.06
N PRO A 345 12.61 -19.81 2.72
CA PRO A 345 11.90 -20.14 3.94
C PRO A 345 10.72 -21.08 3.66
N VAL A 346 10.42 -21.93 4.63
CA VAL A 346 9.16 -22.66 4.68
C VAL A 346 8.08 -21.77 5.28
N SER A 347 6.82 -21.97 4.87
CA SER A 347 5.68 -21.29 5.46
C SER A 347 4.64 -22.30 5.91
N PRO A 348 4.17 -22.22 7.15
CA PRO A 348 3.14 -23.14 7.64
C PRO A 348 1.73 -22.84 7.11
N GLY A 349 1.57 -21.81 6.27
CA GLY A 349 0.24 -21.37 5.80
C GLY A 349 0.31 -20.14 4.95
N LEU A 350 -0.24 -19.06 5.41
CA LEU A 350 -0.34 -17.79 4.70
C LEU A 350 1.03 -17.27 4.25
N ASN A 351 1.27 -17.36 2.96
CA ASN A 351 2.52 -17.03 2.29
C ASN A 351 2.16 -16.43 0.94
N ASP A 352 2.73 -15.29 0.61
CA ASP A 352 2.44 -14.60 -0.64
C ASP A 352 3.63 -13.76 -1.09
N GLY A 353 3.82 -13.63 -2.39
CA GLY A 353 5.02 -13.04 -2.96
C GLY A 353 4.76 -11.99 -4.03
N ALA A 354 5.58 -10.95 -4.05
CA ALA A 354 5.58 -9.94 -5.10
C ALA A 354 7.00 -9.51 -5.44
N ARG A 355 7.18 -8.91 -6.61
CA ARG A 355 8.48 -8.39 -7.04
C ARG A 355 8.30 -7.26 -8.05
N CYS A 356 9.26 -6.30 -8.05
CA CYS A 356 9.36 -5.41 -9.20
C CYS A 356 9.71 -6.21 -10.46
N VAL A 357 8.73 -6.45 -11.29
CA VAL A 357 8.87 -7.27 -12.51
C VAL A 357 9.85 -6.66 -13.52
N LEU A 358 10.05 -5.34 -13.50
CA LEU A 358 10.92 -4.62 -14.43
C LEU A 358 12.41 -4.80 -14.16
N ASN A 359 12.79 -5.20 -12.94
CA ASN A 359 14.18 -5.52 -12.66
C ASN A 359 14.51 -6.93 -13.17
N LEU A 360 15.49 -7.04 -14.04
CA LEU A 360 15.88 -8.30 -14.70
C LEU A 360 16.93 -9.10 -13.93
N ASP A 361 17.54 -8.50 -12.90
CA ASP A 361 18.59 -9.15 -12.12
C ASP A 361 18.00 -10.12 -11.11
N VAL A 362 18.62 -11.27 -10.97
CA VAL A 362 18.30 -12.29 -9.94
C VAL A 362 19.52 -12.66 -9.09
N ASN A 363 20.72 -12.16 -9.48
CA ASN A 363 22.01 -12.47 -8.85
C ASN A 363 22.55 -11.28 -8.05
#